data_2b4b4735287e3a1e79dc7389dc826acc
#
_entry.id   2b4b4735287e3a1e79dc7389dc826acc
#
_cell.length_a   1.000
_cell.length_b   1.000
_cell.length_c   1.000
_cell.angle_alpha   90.00
_cell.angle_beta   90.00
_cell.angle_gamma   90.00
#
_symmetry.space_group_name_H-M   'P 1'
#
loop_
_entity.id
_entity.type
_entity.pdbx_description
1 polymer ?
#
loop_
_entity_poly.entity_id
_entity_poly.type
_entity_poly.pdbx_seq_one_letter_code
_entity_poly.pdbx_strand_id
1 'polypeptide(L)'
;MRTHMAVLVEGNAIVQVVNDQELPARPGDWAVRCDGRLVTPGLVDCHTRLVNAQLSPWSGHHLLRPLEDRYRVEGELDRRLTVAEVEALTAVSIARGLLRGTTLFVEHLHAPTWVEEALLVQSRVAARLGARLINSHASSSRQEGSPGPAQVEANARYAVAMKENPLVRGALGVASSFCADDDLLRRVGRLKEELGVGAHFRMAESDEDLALTWDRHNTRIVNRFETFGLLGGASIGAHARAIDRAEAQRLARTRTLIALSPRLTHTLEGGSALGMEAVLLSQNLVGLGTGGSGTLWEELAASFTGVMTLARSGRMLDPDNLMATFLVGGPAELCTMVFGQPSGTLDVGALADLVVHDFVPPQEAGNFTPHLLMQLSQTRAAWTIVNGKVAVREGQLLATPHLALEHEAAKAVEAVWKRS
;
A
#
# COMPACT_ATOMS: atom_id res chain seq x y z
N MET A 1 -18.32 11.91 -11.28
CA MET A 1 -17.29 12.58 -12.13
C MET A 1 -17.73 14.02 -12.38
N ARG A 2 -16.79 14.98 -12.44
CA ARG A 2 -17.03 16.38 -12.84
C ARG A 2 -16.31 16.62 -14.17
N THR A 3 -16.94 17.35 -15.09
CA THR A 3 -16.37 17.69 -16.40
C THR A 3 -15.97 19.15 -16.44
N HIS A 4 -15.06 19.53 -17.33
CA HIS A 4 -14.59 20.92 -17.51
C HIS A 4 -14.04 21.53 -16.22
N MET A 5 -13.23 20.76 -15.49
CA MET A 5 -12.63 21.19 -14.23
C MET A 5 -11.14 21.42 -14.36
N ALA A 6 -10.65 22.41 -13.63
CA ALA A 6 -9.24 22.67 -13.42
C ALA A 6 -8.89 22.53 -11.94
N VAL A 7 -7.69 22.01 -11.67
CA VAL A 7 -7.12 21.88 -10.33
C VAL A 7 -5.93 22.83 -10.24
N LEU A 8 -5.99 23.80 -9.34
CA LEU A 8 -4.88 24.70 -9.05
C LEU A 8 -4.07 24.18 -7.88
N VAL A 9 -2.76 24.10 -8.09
CA VAL A 9 -1.79 23.64 -7.08
C VAL A 9 -0.83 24.77 -6.75
N GLU A 10 -0.66 25.05 -5.47
CA GLU A 10 0.37 25.97 -4.96
C GLU A 10 1.27 25.23 -3.98
N GLY A 11 2.58 25.18 -4.27
CA GLY A 11 3.52 24.37 -3.47
C GLY A 11 3.18 22.88 -3.53
N ASN A 12 2.77 22.32 -2.41
CA ASN A 12 2.42 20.90 -2.28
C ASN A 12 0.92 20.65 -2.00
N ALA A 13 0.07 21.67 -2.12
CA ALA A 13 -1.34 21.60 -1.79
C ALA A 13 -2.25 21.98 -2.97
N ILE A 14 -3.43 21.38 -3.01
CA ILE A 14 -4.53 21.77 -3.89
C ILE A 14 -5.19 23.00 -3.26
N VAL A 15 -5.20 24.13 -3.99
CA VAL A 15 -5.77 25.37 -3.48
C VAL A 15 -7.11 25.72 -4.10
N GLN A 16 -7.42 25.22 -5.31
CA GLN A 16 -8.71 25.39 -5.96
C GLN A 16 -9.06 24.19 -6.85
N VAL A 17 -10.36 23.90 -6.94
CA VAL A 17 -10.94 23.00 -7.94
C VAL A 17 -12.17 23.70 -8.51
N VAL A 18 -12.03 24.26 -9.71
CA VAL A 18 -13.00 25.16 -10.34
C VAL A 18 -13.29 24.74 -11.78
N ASN A 19 -14.30 25.36 -12.40
CA ASN A 19 -14.49 25.21 -13.83
C ASN A 19 -13.27 25.78 -14.58
N ASP A 20 -12.80 25.10 -15.63
CA ASP A 20 -11.60 25.47 -16.38
C ASP A 20 -11.69 26.88 -17.03
N GLN A 21 -12.90 27.34 -17.34
CA GLN A 21 -13.15 28.69 -17.86
C GLN A 21 -13.03 29.80 -16.79
N GLU A 22 -13.12 29.41 -15.51
CA GLU A 22 -13.06 30.35 -14.37
C GLU A 22 -11.63 30.53 -13.84
N LEU A 23 -10.69 29.72 -14.32
CA LEU A 23 -9.31 29.79 -13.84
C LEU A 23 -8.54 30.89 -14.56
N PRO A 24 -8.18 32.00 -13.90
CA PRO A 24 -7.38 33.05 -14.51
C PRO A 24 -5.95 32.55 -14.73
N ALA A 25 -5.47 32.62 -15.97
CA ALA A 25 -4.05 32.42 -16.26
C ALA A 25 -3.22 33.52 -15.59
N ARG A 26 -2.27 33.18 -14.72
CA ARG A 26 -1.34 34.14 -14.10
C ARG A 26 0.01 34.06 -14.80
N PRO A 27 0.71 35.19 -14.99
CA PRO A 27 2.06 35.17 -15.52
C PRO A 27 2.98 34.31 -14.64
N GLY A 28 3.64 33.32 -15.25
CA GLY A 28 4.52 32.38 -14.55
C GLY A 28 3.88 31.05 -14.15
N ASP A 29 2.57 30.89 -14.32
CA ASP A 29 1.90 29.60 -14.10
C ASP A 29 2.34 28.60 -15.16
N TRP A 30 2.55 27.37 -14.70
CA TRP A 30 2.75 26.22 -15.55
C TRP A 30 1.47 25.39 -15.59
N ALA A 31 1.02 25.05 -16.78
CA ALA A 31 -0.24 24.35 -16.97
C ALA A 31 -0.05 23.01 -17.70
N VAL A 32 -0.71 21.97 -17.20
CA VAL A 32 -0.89 20.67 -17.88
C VAL A 32 -2.25 20.69 -18.58
N ARG A 33 -2.25 20.61 -19.90
CA ARG A 33 -3.48 20.39 -20.65
C ARG A 33 -3.87 18.93 -20.62
N CYS A 34 -5.03 18.66 -20.05
CA CYS A 34 -5.52 17.28 -19.92
C CYS A 34 -6.28 16.78 -21.15
N ASP A 35 -6.74 17.69 -22.04
CA ASP A 35 -7.41 17.40 -23.33
C ASP A 35 -8.54 16.36 -23.18
N GLY A 36 -9.39 16.52 -22.17
CA GLY A 36 -10.50 15.61 -21.86
C GLY A 36 -10.09 14.31 -21.14
N ARG A 37 -8.80 14.12 -20.85
CA ARG A 37 -8.32 12.97 -20.08
C ARG A 37 -8.83 12.98 -18.64
N LEU A 38 -8.99 11.79 -18.08
CA LEU A 38 -9.38 11.63 -16.68
C LEU A 38 -8.25 12.08 -15.75
N VAL A 39 -8.63 12.94 -14.78
CA VAL A 39 -7.77 13.30 -13.65
C VAL A 39 -8.31 12.65 -12.39
N THR A 40 -7.44 11.97 -11.65
CA THR A 40 -7.75 11.38 -10.34
C THR A 40 -6.79 11.89 -9.29
N PRO A 41 -7.12 11.74 -7.99
CA PRO A 41 -6.09 11.78 -6.96
C PRO A 41 -5.01 10.74 -7.24
N GLY A 42 -3.82 10.95 -6.71
CA GLY A 42 -2.79 9.93 -6.66
C GLY A 42 -3.26 8.71 -5.87
N LEU A 43 -3.00 7.52 -6.39
CA LEU A 43 -3.38 6.28 -5.74
C LEU A 43 -2.46 5.97 -4.56
N VAL A 44 -3.04 5.38 -3.51
CA VAL A 44 -2.32 4.94 -2.30
C VAL A 44 -2.31 3.42 -2.26
N ASP A 45 -1.14 2.81 -2.39
CA ASP A 45 -0.93 1.39 -2.15
C ASP A 45 -0.78 1.15 -0.65
N CYS A 46 -1.88 0.72 0.00
CA CYS A 46 -1.97 0.60 1.46
C CYS A 46 -1.20 -0.59 2.05
N HIS A 47 -0.68 -1.47 1.22
CA HIS A 47 0.24 -2.55 1.61
C HIS A 47 1.00 -3.05 0.40
N THR A 48 2.30 -2.83 0.40
CA THR A 48 3.18 -3.33 -0.65
C THR A 48 4.43 -4.01 -0.07
N ARG A 49 5.14 -4.75 -0.91
CA ARG A 49 6.41 -5.41 -0.65
C ARG A 49 7.34 -5.14 -1.83
N LEU A 50 7.86 -3.93 -1.92
CA LEU A 50 8.59 -3.40 -3.08
C LEU A 50 9.76 -4.28 -3.53
N VAL A 51 10.48 -4.87 -2.60
CA VAL A 51 11.60 -5.77 -2.88
C VAL A 51 11.09 -7.14 -3.31
N ASN A 52 10.20 -7.73 -2.53
CA ASN A 52 9.72 -9.10 -2.75
C ASN A 52 8.88 -9.24 -4.01
N ALA A 53 8.21 -8.16 -4.46
CA ALA A 53 7.47 -8.14 -5.71
C ALA A 53 8.29 -8.62 -6.91
N GLN A 54 9.57 -8.33 -6.92
CA GLN A 54 10.47 -8.67 -8.01
C GLN A 54 11.09 -10.06 -7.85
N LEU A 55 11.20 -10.53 -6.62
CA LEU A 55 11.75 -11.86 -6.31
C LEU A 55 10.69 -12.96 -6.43
N SER A 56 9.43 -12.61 -6.56
CA SER A 56 8.25 -13.47 -6.52
C SER A 56 7.80 -14.17 -7.82
N PRO A 57 8.58 -14.36 -8.89
CA PRO A 57 8.28 -15.39 -9.89
C PRO A 57 8.63 -16.78 -9.34
N TRP A 58 8.34 -16.99 -8.07
CA TRP A 58 8.40 -18.27 -7.45
C TRP A 58 7.48 -19.21 -8.21
N SER A 59 7.94 -20.41 -8.44
CA SER A 59 7.07 -21.44 -8.99
C SER A 59 5.76 -21.49 -8.22
N GLY A 60 4.64 -21.76 -8.85
CA GLY A 60 3.35 -21.94 -8.18
C GLY A 60 3.41 -22.89 -6.99
N HIS A 61 4.40 -23.81 -6.97
CA HIS A 61 4.70 -24.67 -5.84
C HIS A 61 5.07 -23.94 -4.54
N HIS A 62 5.67 -22.74 -4.59
CA HIS A 62 5.93 -21.97 -3.38
C HIS A 62 4.64 -21.52 -2.71
N LEU A 63 3.67 -21.07 -3.48
CA LEU A 63 2.37 -20.63 -2.97
C LEU A 63 1.54 -21.77 -2.36
N LEU A 64 1.81 -23.02 -2.76
CA LEU A 64 1.16 -24.21 -2.21
C LEU A 64 1.84 -24.77 -0.95
N ARG A 65 2.95 -24.18 -0.49
CA ARG A 65 3.60 -24.58 0.76
C ARG A 65 2.78 -24.11 1.96
N PRO A 66 2.90 -24.82 3.11
CA PRO A 66 2.43 -24.32 4.39
C PRO A 66 2.92 -22.88 4.66
N LEU A 67 2.10 -22.09 5.31
CA LEU A 67 2.37 -20.66 5.55
C LEU A 67 3.71 -20.45 6.26
N GLU A 68 4.00 -21.23 7.28
CA GLU A 68 5.23 -21.15 8.05
C GLU A 68 6.48 -21.44 7.18
N ASP A 69 6.39 -22.42 6.28
CA ASP A 69 7.46 -22.69 5.30
C ASP A 69 7.66 -21.56 4.30
N ARG A 70 6.56 -20.92 3.86
CA ARG A 70 6.65 -19.73 3.00
C ARG A 70 7.43 -18.61 3.68
N TYR A 71 7.10 -18.30 4.93
CA TYR A 71 7.79 -17.27 5.72
C TYR A 71 9.26 -17.60 5.94
N ARG A 72 9.59 -18.88 6.21
CA ARG A 72 10.97 -19.34 6.37
C ARG A 72 11.78 -19.14 5.08
N VAL A 73 11.25 -19.58 3.95
CA VAL A 73 11.93 -19.46 2.64
C VAL A 73 12.06 -18.00 2.22
N GLU A 74 11.03 -17.18 2.43
CA GLU A 74 11.12 -15.74 2.19
C GLU A 74 12.21 -15.11 3.04
N GLY A 75 12.28 -15.43 4.35
CA GLY A 75 13.33 -14.93 5.23
C GLY A 75 14.73 -15.40 4.86
N GLU A 76 14.90 -16.60 4.29
CA GLU A 76 16.18 -17.06 3.76
C GLU A 76 16.65 -16.24 2.55
N LEU A 77 15.75 -15.88 1.65
CA LEU A 77 16.09 -15.01 0.52
C LEU A 77 16.41 -13.59 0.96
N ASP A 78 15.60 -13.05 1.84
CA ASP A 78 15.78 -11.68 2.34
C ASP A 78 17.15 -11.51 3.01
N ARG A 79 17.65 -12.55 3.71
CA ARG A 79 19.00 -12.55 4.31
C ARG A 79 20.16 -12.46 3.30
N ARG A 80 19.89 -12.78 2.05
CA ARG A 80 20.90 -12.76 0.98
C ARG A 80 20.94 -11.45 0.21
N LEU A 81 19.98 -10.57 0.48
CA LEU A 81 19.89 -9.27 -0.18
C LEU A 81 21.05 -8.36 0.22
N THR A 82 21.64 -7.71 -0.76
CA THR A 82 22.59 -6.62 -0.58
C THR A 82 21.87 -5.27 -0.65
N VAL A 83 22.53 -4.22 -0.15
CA VAL A 83 22.06 -2.84 -0.26
C VAL A 83 21.71 -2.45 -1.70
N ALA A 84 22.58 -2.78 -2.65
CA ALA A 84 22.38 -2.46 -4.06
C ALA A 84 21.17 -3.18 -4.67
N GLU A 85 20.89 -4.40 -4.25
CA GLU A 85 19.71 -5.16 -4.69
C GLU A 85 18.43 -4.58 -4.11
N VAL A 86 18.40 -4.23 -2.82
CA VAL A 86 17.25 -3.54 -2.22
C VAL A 86 17.00 -2.21 -2.94
N GLU A 87 18.05 -1.45 -3.27
CA GLU A 87 17.92 -0.21 -4.03
C GLU A 87 17.30 -0.45 -5.42
N ALA A 88 17.84 -1.38 -6.20
CA ALA A 88 17.40 -1.66 -7.56
C ALA A 88 15.95 -2.18 -7.60
N LEU A 89 15.60 -3.13 -6.70
CA LEU A 89 14.28 -3.73 -6.63
C LEU A 89 13.22 -2.73 -6.14
N THR A 90 13.56 -1.90 -5.16
CA THR A 90 12.71 -0.79 -4.70
C THR A 90 12.48 0.22 -5.83
N ALA A 91 13.52 0.58 -6.57
CA ALA A 91 13.43 1.58 -7.63
C ALA A 91 12.50 1.14 -8.77
N VAL A 92 12.63 -0.08 -9.25
CA VAL A 92 11.76 -0.59 -10.33
C VAL A 92 10.30 -0.70 -9.87
N SER A 93 10.06 -1.11 -8.62
CA SER A 93 8.71 -1.25 -8.08
C SER A 93 8.01 0.10 -7.94
N ILE A 94 8.69 1.11 -7.36
CA ILE A 94 8.17 2.48 -7.29
C ILE A 94 7.94 3.05 -8.69
N ALA A 95 8.88 2.85 -9.61
CA ALA A 95 8.78 3.32 -10.99
C ALA A 95 7.53 2.77 -11.70
N ARG A 96 7.31 1.46 -11.59
CA ARG A 96 6.11 0.81 -12.15
C ARG A 96 4.82 1.35 -11.53
N GLY A 97 4.81 1.58 -10.21
CA GLY A 97 3.66 2.17 -9.53
C GLY A 97 3.39 3.60 -10.00
N LEU A 98 4.41 4.48 -10.06
CA LEU A 98 4.27 5.86 -10.55
C LEU A 98 3.72 5.92 -11.98
N LEU A 99 4.18 5.02 -12.87
CA LEU A 99 3.70 4.90 -14.25
C LEU A 99 2.25 4.41 -14.35
N ARG A 100 1.68 3.93 -13.25
CA ARG A 100 0.29 3.46 -13.13
C ARG A 100 -0.56 4.33 -12.20
N GLY A 101 0.00 5.44 -11.71
CA GLY A 101 -0.71 6.41 -10.91
C GLY A 101 -0.63 6.20 -9.39
N THR A 102 0.15 5.24 -8.90
CA THR A 102 0.44 5.12 -7.47
C THR A 102 1.43 6.20 -7.06
N THR A 103 1.06 7.04 -6.10
CA THR A 103 1.88 8.16 -5.61
C THR A 103 2.42 7.91 -4.21
N LEU A 104 1.72 7.09 -3.41
CA LEU A 104 2.13 6.69 -2.07
C LEU A 104 2.14 5.18 -1.93
N PHE A 105 3.22 4.67 -1.33
CA PHE A 105 3.45 3.26 -1.07
C PHE A 105 3.54 3.04 0.44
N VAL A 106 2.78 2.08 0.98
CA VAL A 106 2.91 1.63 2.36
C VAL A 106 3.68 0.32 2.38
N GLU A 107 4.97 0.42 2.64
CA GLU A 107 5.91 -0.69 2.54
C GLU A 107 5.98 -1.53 3.80
N HIS A 108 6.07 -2.83 3.60
CA HIS A 108 6.29 -3.81 4.64
C HIS A 108 7.56 -4.62 4.31
N LEU A 109 8.70 -4.02 4.57
CA LEU A 109 10.00 -4.55 4.20
C LEU A 109 10.42 -5.72 5.09
N HIS A 110 10.86 -6.78 4.48
CA HIS A 110 11.69 -7.79 5.12
C HIS A 110 13.17 -7.51 4.82
N ALA A 111 13.95 -7.18 5.84
CA ALA A 111 15.40 -7.04 5.74
C ALA A 111 16.03 -7.55 7.04
N PRO A 112 16.87 -8.58 7.01
CA PRO A 112 17.07 -9.39 8.20
C PRO A 112 18.04 -8.82 9.23
N THR A 113 19.16 -8.21 8.82
CA THR A 113 20.25 -7.88 9.74
C THR A 113 20.63 -6.40 9.74
N TRP A 114 20.29 -5.65 8.71
CA TRP A 114 20.63 -4.23 8.52
C TRP A 114 19.36 -3.39 8.30
N VAL A 115 18.40 -3.55 9.20
CA VAL A 115 17.03 -3.00 9.12
C VAL A 115 17.02 -1.50 8.85
N GLU A 116 17.70 -0.72 9.67
CA GLU A 116 17.69 0.74 9.57
C GLU A 116 18.28 1.23 8.24
N GLU A 117 19.39 0.62 7.79
CA GLU A 117 20.00 0.95 6.51
C GLU A 117 19.08 0.62 5.33
N ALA A 118 18.42 -0.55 5.35
CA ALA A 118 17.47 -0.93 4.31
C ALA A 118 16.30 0.06 4.18
N LEU A 119 15.72 0.46 5.31
CA LEU A 119 14.66 1.47 5.35
C LEU A 119 15.13 2.83 4.81
N LEU A 120 16.36 3.24 5.15
CA LEU A 120 16.98 4.46 4.62
C LEU A 120 17.27 4.38 3.11
N VAL A 121 17.67 3.21 2.61
CA VAL A 121 17.85 2.98 1.16
C VAL A 121 16.54 3.20 0.43
N GLN A 122 15.46 2.55 0.87
CA GLN A 122 14.13 2.72 0.26
C GLN A 122 13.66 4.18 0.30
N SER A 123 13.92 4.88 1.40
CA SER A 123 13.59 6.31 1.53
C SER A 123 14.32 7.18 0.50
N ARG A 124 15.62 6.93 0.30
CA ARG A 124 16.41 7.65 -0.71
C ARG A 124 15.89 7.38 -2.13
N VAL A 125 15.50 6.14 -2.41
CA VAL A 125 14.91 5.77 -3.70
C VAL A 125 13.57 6.47 -3.92
N ALA A 126 12.67 6.45 -2.92
CA ALA A 126 11.39 7.12 -3.00
C ALA A 126 11.54 8.63 -3.25
N ALA A 127 12.43 9.29 -2.51
CA ALA A 127 12.72 10.71 -2.69
C ALA A 127 13.33 11.01 -4.07
N ARG A 128 14.25 10.18 -4.56
CA ARG A 128 14.87 10.31 -5.89
C ARG A 128 13.85 10.19 -7.01
N LEU A 129 12.91 9.26 -6.91
CA LEU A 129 11.88 9.04 -7.92
C LEU A 129 10.66 9.97 -7.76
N GLY A 130 10.59 10.72 -6.66
CA GLY A 130 9.50 11.63 -6.37
C GLY A 130 8.23 10.92 -5.91
N ALA A 131 8.34 9.81 -5.16
CA ALA A 131 7.21 9.09 -4.57
C ALA A 131 7.08 9.38 -3.07
N ARG A 132 5.86 9.20 -2.52
CA ARG A 132 5.66 9.11 -1.07
C ARG A 132 5.83 7.68 -0.58
N LEU A 133 6.30 7.55 0.66
CA LEU A 133 6.52 6.25 1.29
C LEU A 133 6.15 6.31 2.78
N ILE A 134 5.30 5.37 3.22
CA ILE A 134 5.19 4.99 4.62
C ILE A 134 5.95 3.68 4.76
N ASN A 135 7.07 3.68 5.47
CA ASN A 135 8.00 2.55 5.49
C ASN A 135 8.04 1.89 6.86
N SER A 136 8.04 0.55 6.86
CA SER A 136 8.12 -0.26 8.07
C SER A 136 8.89 -1.55 7.81
N HIS A 137 9.57 -2.03 8.84
CA HIS A 137 10.20 -3.35 8.81
C HIS A 137 9.29 -4.40 9.45
N ALA A 138 9.10 -5.53 8.78
CA ALA A 138 8.32 -6.67 9.24
C ALA A 138 9.04 -7.44 10.36
N SER A 139 9.05 -6.90 11.56
CA SER A 139 9.77 -7.46 12.72
C SER A 139 9.19 -8.81 13.14
N SER A 140 10.08 -9.75 13.52
CA SER A 140 9.73 -11.11 13.86
C SER A 140 10.66 -11.67 14.95
N SER A 141 10.10 -12.36 15.93
CA SER A 141 10.87 -13.10 16.96
C SER A 141 11.44 -14.43 16.45
N ARG A 142 11.05 -14.84 15.22
CA ARG A 142 11.40 -16.14 14.64
C ARG A 142 12.47 -16.05 13.56
N GLN A 143 12.99 -14.87 13.30
CA GLN A 143 14.02 -14.69 12.30
C GLN A 143 15.39 -15.00 12.86
N GLU A 144 16.06 -16.02 12.31
CA GLU A 144 17.41 -16.37 12.68
C GLU A 144 18.41 -15.22 12.41
N GLY A 145 19.34 -15.02 13.33
CA GLY A 145 20.43 -14.06 13.20
C GLY A 145 20.06 -12.60 13.48
N SER A 146 18.80 -12.29 13.78
CA SER A 146 18.38 -10.92 14.16
C SER A 146 17.31 -10.95 15.24
N PRO A 147 17.65 -10.65 16.49
CA PRO A 147 16.67 -10.63 17.58
C PRO A 147 15.53 -9.65 17.29
N GLY A 148 14.28 -10.11 17.45
CA GLY A 148 13.07 -9.28 17.22
C GLY A 148 13.11 -7.92 17.90
N PRO A 149 13.53 -7.80 19.18
CA PRO A 149 13.67 -6.49 19.85
C PRO A 149 14.61 -5.52 19.12
N ALA A 150 15.74 -6.00 18.60
CA ALA A 150 16.68 -5.15 17.87
C ALA A 150 16.08 -4.63 16.54
N GLN A 151 15.28 -5.45 15.86
CA GLN A 151 14.55 -5.05 14.65
C GLN A 151 13.54 -3.94 14.97
N VAL A 152 12.77 -4.08 16.06
CA VAL A 152 11.80 -3.07 16.50
C VAL A 152 12.48 -1.74 16.85
N GLU A 153 13.62 -1.79 17.55
CA GLU A 153 14.39 -0.58 17.88
C GLU A 153 14.94 0.12 16.64
N ALA A 154 15.47 -0.64 15.69
CA ALA A 154 15.96 -0.08 14.43
C ALA A 154 14.81 0.59 13.64
N ASN A 155 13.66 -0.04 13.59
CA ASN A 155 12.46 0.53 12.99
C ASN A 155 11.98 1.80 13.72
N ALA A 156 12.04 1.82 15.05
CA ALA A 156 11.67 2.99 15.86
C ALA A 156 12.63 4.18 15.62
N ARG A 157 13.97 3.94 15.60
CA ARG A 157 14.94 4.99 15.27
C ARG A 157 14.69 5.57 13.88
N TYR A 158 14.42 4.70 12.90
CA TYR A 158 14.06 5.16 11.57
C TYR A 158 12.78 6.01 11.56
N ALA A 159 11.74 5.61 12.28
CA ALA A 159 10.48 6.36 12.35
C ALA A 159 10.70 7.77 12.96
N VAL A 160 11.53 7.89 13.97
CA VAL A 160 11.94 9.18 14.55
C VAL A 160 12.71 10.02 13.53
N ALA A 161 13.67 9.43 12.82
CA ALA A 161 14.47 10.15 11.82
C ALA A 161 13.64 10.69 10.65
N MET A 162 12.54 10.01 10.30
CA MET A 162 11.67 10.40 9.18
C MET A 162 10.48 11.27 9.60
N LYS A 163 10.34 11.64 10.86
CA LYS A 163 9.15 12.33 11.39
C LYS A 163 8.78 13.61 10.63
N GLU A 164 9.77 14.41 10.26
CA GLU A 164 9.56 15.70 9.57
C GLU A 164 9.81 15.64 8.05
N ASN A 165 10.08 14.45 7.49
CA ASN A 165 10.31 14.32 6.05
C ASN A 165 9.00 14.53 5.28
N PRO A 166 8.93 15.40 4.25
CA PRO A 166 7.68 15.70 3.56
C PRO A 166 7.15 14.55 2.69
N LEU A 167 8.00 13.61 2.28
CA LEU A 167 7.64 12.50 1.41
C LEU A 167 7.61 11.14 2.14
N VAL A 168 8.35 11.00 3.23
CA VAL A 168 8.57 9.71 3.87
C VAL A 168 8.17 9.75 5.34
N ARG A 169 7.52 8.71 5.81
CA ARG A 169 7.18 8.47 7.22
C ARG A 169 7.56 7.05 7.62
N GLY A 170 7.78 6.84 8.91
CA GLY A 170 7.99 5.52 9.48
C GLY A 170 6.74 5.01 10.19
N ALA A 171 6.53 3.69 10.14
CA ALA A 171 5.59 2.96 10.97
C ALA A 171 6.31 1.77 11.62
N LEU A 172 5.77 1.19 12.69
CA LEU A 172 6.36 0.02 13.34
C LEU A 172 5.79 -1.26 12.73
N GLY A 173 6.63 -2.05 12.06
CA GLY A 173 6.18 -3.25 11.36
C GLY A 173 6.24 -4.53 12.21
N VAL A 174 5.26 -5.41 12.02
CA VAL A 174 5.23 -6.78 12.56
C VAL A 174 4.89 -7.75 11.44
N ALA A 175 5.70 -8.81 11.28
CA ALA A 175 5.56 -9.74 10.17
C ALA A 175 4.17 -10.42 10.13
N SER A 176 3.77 -11.04 11.23
CA SER A 176 2.44 -11.64 11.48
C SER A 176 2.31 -11.98 12.96
N SER A 177 1.10 -12.29 13.40
CA SER A 177 0.83 -12.66 14.80
C SER A 177 1.60 -13.90 15.23
N PHE A 178 1.61 -14.96 14.42
CA PHE A 178 2.32 -16.20 14.74
C PHE A 178 3.85 -16.09 14.69
N CYS A 179 4.38 -15.03 14.09
CA CYS A 179 5.82 -14.74 13.99
C CYS A 179 6.35 -13.89 15.15
N ALA A 180 5.48 -13.35 15.99
CA ALA A 180 5.85 -12.44 17.07
C ALA A 180 5.50 -13.05 18.43
N ASP A 181 6.46 -13.06 19.35
CA ASP A 181 6.17 -13.34 20.75
C ASP A 181 5.52 -12.13 21.45
N ASP A 182 5.06 -12.34 22.69
CA ASP A 182 4.36 -11.30 23.44
C ASP A 182 5.27 -10.15 23.83
N ASP A 183 6.57 -10.39 24.00
CA ASP A 183 7.53 -9.33 24.33
C ASP A 183 7.78 -8.41 23.16
N LEU A 184 7.89 -8.94 21.95
CA LEU A 184 7.97 -8.15 20.73
C LEU A 184 6.71 -7.28 20.55
N LEU A 185 5.51 -7.86 20.66
CA LEU A 185 4.26 -7.12 20.50
C LEU A 185 4.09 -6.03 21.56
N ARG A 186 4.41 -6.34 22.83
CA ARG A 186 4.38 -5.36 23.94
C ARG A 186 5.32 -4.19 23.67
N ARG A 187 6.50 -4.48 23.10
CA ARG A 187 7.48 -3.46 22.75
C ARG A 187 6.99 -2.57 21.60
N VAL A 188 6.43 -3.19 20.55
CA VAL A 188 5.83 -2.43 19.42
C VAL A 188 4.70 -1.53 19.92
N GLY A 189 3.76 -2.05 20.72
CA GLY A 189 2.63 -1.27 21.24
C GLY A 189 3.09 -0.07 22.09
N ARG A 190 4.08 -0.28 22.98
CA ARG A 190 4.65 0.81 23.79
C ARG A 190 5.32 1.87 22.92
N LEU A 191 6.19 1.48 22.00
CA LEU A 191 6.90 2.43 21.12
C LEU A 191 5.94 3.14 20.16
N LYS A 192 4.89 2.48 19.70
CA LYS A 192 3.83 3.09 18.91
C LYS A 192 3.18 4.26 19.65
N GLU A 193 2.84 4.07 20.92
CA GLU A 193 2.26 5.11 21.77
C GLU A 193 3.27 6.22 22.06
N GLU A 194 4.49 5.88 22.48
CA GLU A 194 5.56 6.85 22.82
C GLU A 194 5.93 7.74 21.63
N LEU A 195 5.99 7.20 20.42
CA LEU A 195 6.40 7.93 19.21
C LEU A 195 5.24 8.59 18.48
N GLY A 196 3.99 8.21 18.78
CA GLY A 196 2.80 8.68 18.07
C GLY A 196 2.74 8.23 16.61
N VAL A 197 3.23 7.02 16.29
CA VAL A 197 3.23 6.42 14.95
C VAL A 197 2.25 5.27 14.85
N GLY A 198 1.92 4.82 13.63
CA GLY A 198 1.12 3.62 13.41
C GLY A 198 1.92 2.32 13.49
N ALA A 199 1.22 1.19 13.65
CA ALA A 199 1.77 -0.14 13.43
C ALA A 199 1.31 -0.67 12.07
N HIS A 200 2.18 -1.41 11.36
CA HIS A 200 1.85 -2.08 10.11
C HIS A 200 2.10 -3.58 10.25
N PHE A 201 1.09 -4.40 10.08
CA PHE A 201 1.15 -5.84 10.34
C PHE A 201 0.29 -6.63 9.36
N ARG A 202 0.72 -7.85 9.02
CA ARG A 202 -0.13 -8.82 8.33
C ARG A 202 -1.02 -9.51 9.36
N MET A 203 -2.29 -9.72 9.00
CA MET A 203 -3.26 -10.36 9.89
C MET A 203 -4.26 -11.23 9.12
N ALA A 204 -4.49 -12.42 9.62
CA ALA A 204 -5.50 -13.34 9.11
C ALA A 204 -5.43 -13.50 7.59
N GLU A 205 -4.22 -13.67 7.06
CA GLU A 205 -4.01 -13.83 5.62
C GLU A 205 -4.53 -15.18 5.12
N SER A 206 -4.69 -16.16 6.03
CA SER A 206 -5.24 -17.48 5.74
C SER A 206 -5.85 -18.12 6.99
N ASP A 207 -6.57 -19.24 6.81
CA ASP A 207 -7.06 -20.06 7.92
C ASP A 207 -5.89 -20.68 8.69
N GLU A 208 -4.77 -20.95 8.00
CA GLU A 208 -3.53 -21.44 8.63
C GLU A 208 -2.91 -20.36 9.55
N ASP A 209 -2.93 -19.08 9.19
CA ASP A 209 -2.48 -17.98 10.07
C ASP A 209 -3.30 -17.93 11.37
N LEU A 210 -4.64 -18.11 11.27
CA LEU A 210 -5.49 -18.22 12.45
C LEU A 210 -5.12 -19.42 13.31
N ALA A 211 -4.94 -20.61 12.70
CA ALA A 211 -4.60 -21.84 13.40
C ALA A 211 -3.24 -21.71 14.11
N LEU A 212 -2.21 -21.25 13.42
CA LEU A 212 -0.88 -21.05 13.99
C LEU A 212 -0.88 -20.06 15.17
N THR A 213 -1.66 -18.99 15.06
CA THR A 213 -1.80 -18.02 16.17
C THR A 213 -2.54 -18.63 17.34
N TRP A 214 -3.63 -19.37 17.09
CA TRP A 214 -4.39 -20.03 18.13
C TRP A 214 -3.56 -21.08 18.88
N ASP A 215 -2.86 -21.94 18.16
CA ASP A 215 -2.05 -23.01 18.74
C ASP A 215 -0.93 -22.47 19.64
N ARG A 216 -0.39 -21.29 19.30
CA ARG A 216 0.75 -20.70 20.04
C ARG A 216 0.35 -19.78 21.17
N HIS A 217 -0.79 -19.10 21.03
CA HIS A 217 -1.14 -18.00 21.92
C HIS A 217 -2.56 -18.13 22.49
N ASN A 218 -3.32 -19.17 22.11
CA ASN A 218 -4.69 -19.43 22.56
C ASN A 218 -5.62 -18.19 22.45
N THR A 219 -5.46 -17.42 21.35
CA THR A 219 -6.26 -16.21 21.08
C THR A 219 -6.38 -15.96 19.59
N ARG A 220 -7.39 -15.18 19.19
CA ARG A 220 -7.53 -14.74 17.81
C ARG A 220 -6.62 -13.55 17.51
N ILE A 221 -6.24 -13.38 16.24
CA ILE A 221 -5.21 -12.43 15.78
C ILE A 221 -5.54 -11.00 16.16
N VAL A 222 -6.75 -10.53 15.84
CA VAL A 222 -7.15 -9.14 16.10
C VAL A 222 -7.24 -8.87 17.61
N ASN A 223 -7.75 -9.81 18.39
CA ASN A 223 -7.79 -9.70 19.85
C ASN A 223 -6.38 -9.57 20.43
N ARG A 224 -5.44 -10.37 19.92
CA ARG A 224 -4.05 -10.33 20.37
C ARG A 224 -3.40 -8.96 20.06
N PHE A 225 -3.57 -8.47 18.83
CA PHE A 225 -3.03 -7.15 18.46
C PHE A 225 -3.68 -6.01 19.26
N GLU A 226 -4.99 -6.09 19.57
CA GLU A 226 -5.67 -5.13 20.44
C GLU A 226 -5.07 -5.17 21.86
N THR A 227 -4.88 -6.36 22.43
CA THR A 227 -4.29 -6.55 23.77
C THR A 227 -2.93 -5.89 23.93
N PHE A 228 -2.11 -5.94 22.89
CA PHE A 228 -0.77 -5.31 22.90
C PHE A 228 -0.75 -3.88 22.35
N GLY A 229 -1.90 -3.25 22.08
CA GLY A 229 -1.99 -1.85 21.69
C GLY A 229 -1.56 -1.55 20.25
N LEU A 230 -1.54 -2.54 19.35
CA LEU A 230 -1.13 -2.33 17.96
C LEU A 230 -2.22 -1.68 17.12
N LEU A 231 -3.49 -1.85 17.49
CA LEU A 231 -4.61 -1.26 16.76
C LEU A 231 -4.69 0.26 17.00
N GLY A 232 -5.39 0.97 16.13
CA GLY A 232 -5.63 2.40 16.28
C GLY A 232 -5.46 3.18 14.99
N GLY A 233 -5.76 4.47 15.03
CA GLY A 233 -5.51 5.38 13.90
C GLY A 233 -4.06 5.33 13.45
N ALA A 234 -3.78 5.54 12.18
CA ALA A 234 -2.50 5.37 11.51
C ALA A 234 -1.94 3.93 11.50
N SER A 235 -2.58 2.96 12.20
CA SER A 235 -2.20 1.54 12.09
C SER A 235 -2.88 0.88 10.90
N ILE A 236 -2.18 -0.09 10.29
CA ILE A 236 -2.58 -0.78 9.07
C ILE A 236 -2.48 -2.28 9.28
N GLY A 237 -3.60 -2.97 9.12
CA GLY A 237 -3.67 -4.43 9.08
C GLY A 237 -3.86 -4.92 7.65
N ALA A 238 -2.89 -5.66 7.13
CA ALA A 238 -2.94 -6.16 5.76
C ALA A 238 -3.62 -7.52 5.68
N HIS A 239 -4.27 -7.78 4.56
CA HIS A 239 -5.00 -8.97 4.13
C HIS A 239 -6.38 -9.12 4.77
N ALA A 240 -6.52 -9.44 6.04
CA ALA A 240 -7.79 -9.62 6.76
C ALA A 240 -8.77 -10.61 6.09
N ARG A 241 -8.26 -11.63 5.37
CA ARG A 241 -9.09 -12.57 4.62
C ARG A 241 -9.96 -13.46 5.52
N ALA A 242 -9.38 -13.91 6.62
CA ALA A 242 -9.99 -14.89 7.52
C ALA A 242 -10.51 -14.30 8.84
N ILE A 243 -10.74 -12.97 8.90
CA ILE A 243 -11.35 -12.34 10.07
C ILE A 243 -12.87 -12.60 10.12
N ASP A 244 -13.41 -12.69 11.33
CA ASP A 244 -14.84 -12.74 11.54
C ASP A 244 -15.44 -11.33 11.75
N ARG A 245 -16.77 -11.29 11.86
CA ARG A 245 -17.51 -10.04 12.06
C ARG A 245 -17.14 -9.31 13.37
N ALA A 246 -16.86 -10.05 14.44
CA ALA A 246 -16.50 -9.44 15.72
C ALA A 246 -15.13 -8.78 15.65
N GLU A 247 -14.17 -9.42 14.97
CA GLU A 247 -12.86 -8.85 14.69
C GLU A 247 -12.94 -7.62 13.77
N ALA A 248 -13.75 -7.68 12.72
CA ALA A 248 -13.99 -6.54 11.85
C ALA A 248 -14.58 -5.35 12.61
N GLN A 249 -15.54 -5.57 13.52
CA GLN A 249 -16.10 -4.52 14.38
C GLN A 249 -15.06 -3.92 15.35
N ARG A 250 -14.08 -4.70 15.83
CA ARG A 250 -12.97 -4.18 16.66
C ARG A 250 -12.07 -3.25 15.86
N LEU A 251 -11.70 -3.66 14.64
CA LEU A 251 -10.90 -2.85 13.73
C LEU A 251 -11.62 -1.54 13.37
N ALA A 252 -12.93 -1.58 13.14
CA ALA A 252 -13.74 -0.38 12.88
C ALA A 252 -13.73 0.59 14.08
N ARG A 253 -13.95 0.09 15.31
CA ARG A 253 -13.95 0.92 16.53
C ARG A 253 -12.60 1.57 16.80
N THR A 254 -11.52 0.88 16.50
CA THR A 254 -10.15 1.40 16.69
C THR A 254 -9.67 2.27 15.52
N ARG A 255 -10.46 2.37 14.44
CA ARG A 255 -10.10 3.08 13.19
C ARG A 255 -8.80 2.57 12.58
N THR A 256 -8.50 1.29 12.74
CA THR A 256 -7.37 0.62 12.09
C THR A 256 -7.70 0.43 10.63
N LEU A 257 -6.85 0.92 9.72
CA LEU A 257 -7.05 0.73 8.28
C LEU A 257 -6.81 -0.73 7.92
N ILE A 258 -7.70 -1.28 7.11
CA ILE A 258 -7.56 -2.62 6.54
C ILE A 258 -7.10 -2.50 5.08
N ALA A 259 -5.90 -2.99 4.78
CA ALA A 259 -5.38 -3.07 3.43
C ALA A 259 -5.73 -4.43 2.82
N LEU A 260 -6.75 -4.48 1.96
CA LEU A 260 -7.16 -5.68 1.25
C LEU A 260 -6.30 -5.91 0.00
N SER A 261 -5.99 -7.18 -0.27
CA SER A 261 -5.29 -7.62 -1.49
C SER A 261 -6.11 -8.71 -2.19
N PRO A 262 -7.21 -8.37 -2.86
CA PRO A 262 -8.17 -9.33 -3.41
C PRO A 262 -7.57 -10.30 -4.43
N ARG A 263 -6.67 -9.83 -5.31
CA ARG A 263 -5.99 -10.72 -6.27
C ARG A 263 -5.19 -11.81 -5.58
N LEU A 264 -4.40 -11.41 -4.57
CA LEU A 264 -3.60 -12.35 -3.80
C LEU A 264 -4.49 -13.37 -3.07
N THR A 265 -5.58 -12.90 -2.48
CA THR A 265 -6.59 -13.74 -1.82
C THR A 265 -7.18 -14.77 -2.79
N HIS A 266 -7.56 -14.36 -3.99
CA HIS A 266 -8.11 -15.27 -5.00
C HIS A 266 -7.08 -16.30 -5.49
N THR A 267 -5.82 -15.90 -5.61
CA THR A 267 -4.75 -16.77 -6.10
C THR A 267 -4.33 -17.82 -5.07
N LEU A 268 -4.25 -17.44 -3.79
CA LEU A 268 -3.67 -18.30 -2.75
C LEU A 268 -4.65 -19.33 -2.19
N GLU A 269 -5.95 -19.03 -2.12
CA GLU A 269 -6.86 -19.85 -1.32
C GLU A 269 -8.27 -20.03 -1.91
N GLY A 270 -8.39 -20.01 -3.23
CA GLY A 270 -9.65 -20.36 -3.89
C GLY A 270 -10.80 -19.37 -3.70
N GLY A 271 -10.51 -18.13 -3.29
CA GLY A 271 -11.44 -17.02 -3.50
C GLY A 271 -12.55 -16.86 -2.46
N SER A 272 -12.35 -17.19 -1.20
CA SER A 272 -13.32 -16.87 -0.16
C SER A 272 -13.46 -15.34 0.02
N ALA A 273 -14.64 -14.81 -0.24
CA ALA A 273 -14.96 -13.39 -0.03
C ALA A 273 -15.43 -13.06 1.40
N LEU A 274 -15.39 -14.02 2.32
CA LEU A 274 -15.97 -13.88 3.66
C LEU A 274 -15.34 -12.75 4.49
N GLY A 275 -14.01 -12.62 4.46
CA GLY A 275 -13.33 -11.53 5.16
C GLY A 275 -13.69 -10.16 4.58
N MET A 276 -13.75 -10.02 3.26
CA MET A 276 -14.18 -8.80 2.59
C MET A 276 -15.62 -8.42 2.99
N GLU A 277 -16.52 -9.39 3.09
CA GLU A 277 -17.89 -9.16 3.56
C GLU A 277 -17.91 -8.62 4.99
N ALA A 278 -17.21 -9.30 5.92
CA ALA A 278 -17.17 -8.88 7.32
C ALA A 278 -16.63 -7.44 7.46
N VAL A 279 -15.59 -7.10 6.69
CA VAL A 279 -14.97 -5.78 6.63
C VAL A 279 -15.95 -4.71 6.13
N LEU A 280 -16.60 -4.94 4.99
CA LEU A 280 -17.49 -3.96 4.36
C LEU A 280 -18.75 -3.74 5.17
N LEU A 281 -19.35 -4.80 5.71
CA LEU A 281 -20.56 -4.70 6.56
C LEU A 281 -20.29 -4.08 7.94
N SER A 282 -19.04 -4.00 8.38
CA SER A 282 -18.67 -3.38 9.66
C SER A 282 -18.18 -1.93 9.52
N GLN A 283 -18.30 -1.32 8.33
CA GLN A 283 -17.93 0.07 8.04
C GLN A 283 -16.47 0.39 8.42
N ASN A 284 -15.55 -0.53 8.11
CA ASN A 284 -14.14 -0.33 8.36
C ASN A 284 -13.54 0.73 7.44
N LEU A 285 -12.45 1.35 7.88
CA LEU A 285 -11.54 2.05 6.99
C LEU A 285 -10.83 1.01 6.12
N VAL A 286 -11.02 1.11 4.82
CA VAL A 286 -10.50 0.13 3.86
C VAL A 286 -9.64 0.83 2.81
N GLY A 287 -8.57 0.19 2.42
CA GLY A 287 -7.78 0.54 1.25
C GLY A 287 -7.34 -0.72 0.51
N LEU A 288 -6.78 -0.56 -0.66
CA LEU A 288 -6.19 -1.67 -1.42
C LEU A 288 -4.68 -1.70 -1.23
N GLY A 289 -4.13 -2.91 -1.22
CA GLY A 289 -2.71 -3.18 -1.22
C GLY A 289 -2.34 -4.20 -2.28
N THR A 290 -1.29 -3.95 -3.05
CA THR A 290 -0.84 -4.88 -4.10
C THR A 290 -0.13 -6.12 -3.52
N GLY A 291 0.26 -6.08 -2.25
CA GLY A 291 1.08 -7.13 -1.64
C GLY A 291 2.44 -7.30 -2.33
N GLY A 292 2.79 -6.35 -3.19
CA GLY A 292 4.03 -6.35 -3.97
C GLY A 292 3.89 -6.90 -5.39
N SER A 293 2.68 -7.14 -5.91
CA SER A 293 2.50 -7.63 -7.28
C SER A 293 1.33 -6.94 -7.98
N GLY A 294 1.51 -6.58 -9.25
CA GLY A 294 0.46 -5.95 -10.05
C GLY A 294 0.23 -4.47 -9.75
N THR A 295 -0.98 -4.00 -10.00
CA THR A 295 -1.39 -2.61 -9.87
C THR A 295 -2.63 -2.47 -9.00
N LEU A 296 -2.84 -1.28 -8.42
CA LEU A 296 -4.07 -0.98 -7.66
C LEU A 296 -5.34 -1.06 -8.52
N TRP A 297 -5.23 -0.81 -9.82
CA TRP A 297 -6.35 -0.97 -10.74
C TRP A 297 -6.78 -2.44 -10.91
N GLU A 298 -5.81 -3.36 -10.91
CA GLU A 298 -6.08 -4.80 -10.94
C GLU A 298 -6.67 -5.28 -9.60
N GLU A 299 -6.20 -4.74 -8.47
CA GLU A 299 -6.79 -5.03 -7.16
C GLU A 299 -8.22 -4.52 -7.07
N LEU A 300 -8.51 -3.32 -7.61
CA LEU A 300 -9.87 -2.77 -7.66
C LEU A 300 -10.79 -3.62 -8.54
N ALA A 301 -10.30 -4.09 -9.70
CA ALA A 301 -11.06 -4.99 -10.57
C ALA A 301 -11.38 -6.34 -9.88
N ALA A 302 -10.42 -6.88 -9.14
CA ALA A 302 -10.64 -8.08 -8.32
C ALA A 302 -11.63 -7.84 -7.18
N SER A 303 -11.58 -6.67 -6.53
CA SER A 303 -12.55 -6.23 -5.53
C SER A 303 -13.96 -6.17 -6.09
N PHE A 304 -14.11 -5.62 -7.30
CA PHE A 304 -15.40 -5.57 -7.99
C PHE A 304 -15.98 -6.98 -8.18
N THR A 305 -15.17 -7.94 -8.61
CA THR A 305 -15.60 -9.34 -8.76
C THR A 305 -16.07 -9.92 -7.43
N GLY A 306 -15.35 -9.70 -6.36
CA GLY A 306 -15.72 -10.13 -5.01
C GLY A 306 -17.04 -9.52 -4.54
N VAL A 307 -17.21 -8.21 -4.67
CA VAL A 307 -18.44 -7.50 -4.30
C VAL A 307 -19.64 -7.96 -5.13
N MET A 308 -19.47 -8.16 -6.44
CA MET A 308 -20.55 -8.69 -7.31
C MET A 308 -20.96 -10.11 -6.90
N THR A 309 -20.02 -10.93 -6.44
CA THR A 309 -20.32 -12.27 -5.92
C THR A 309 -21.15 -12.19 -4.63
N LEU A 310 -20.80 -11.29 -3.71
CA LEU A 310 -21.53 -11.03 -2.49
C LEU A 310 -22.93 -10.45 -2.75
N ALA A 311 -23.04 -9.50 -3.68
CA ALA A 311 -24.33 -8.90 -4.07
C ALA A 311 -25.29 -9.96 -4.65
N ARG A 312 -24.81 -10.88 -5.48
CA ARG A 312 -25.61 -11.98 -6.02
C ARG A 312 -26.11 -12.95 -4.95
N SER A 313 -25.43 -13.07 -3.82
CA SER A 313 -25.88 -13.87 -2.68
C SER A 313 -26.94 -13.18 -1.83
N GLY A 314 -27.52 -12.05 -2.29
CA GLY A 314 -28.57 -11.30 -1.60
C GLY A 314 -28.04 -10.32 -0.52
N ARG A 315 -26.74 -10.03 -0.51
CA ARG A 315 -26.12 -9.08 0.39
C ARG A 315 -26.00 -7.72 -0.29
N MET A 316 -26.59 -6.71 0.34
CA MET A 316 -26.64 -5.35 -0.21
C MET A 316 -25.28 -4.65 -0.08
N LEU A 317 -24.45 -4.77 -1.11
CA LEU A 317 -23.26 -3.97 -1.32
C LEU A 317 -23.46 -3.19 -2.61
N ASP A 318 -23.13 -1.90 -2.59
CA ASP A 318 -23.26 -1.03 -3.74
C ASP A 318 -21.96 -1.04 -4.57
N PRO A 319 -21.95 -1.67 -5.75
CA PRO A 319 -20.76 -1.72 -6.60
C PRO A 319 -20.31 -0.33 -7.09
N ASP A 320 -21.22 0.64 -7.18
CA ASP A 320 -20.91 1.97 -7.71
C ASP A 320 -20.08 2.80 -6.72
N ASN A 321 -20.09 2.45 -5.44
CA ASN A 321 -19.28 3.10 -4.40
C ASN A 321 -17.88 2.50 -4.19
N LEU A 322 -17.50 1.48 -4.95
CA LEU A 322 -16.22 0.78 -4.76
C LEU A 322 -15.00 1.68 -4.86
N MET A 323 -14.97 2.57 -5.86
CA MET A 323 -13.85 3.50 -6.01
C MET A 323 -13.72 4.44 -4.81
N ALA A 324 -14.85 5.00 -4.35
CA ALA A 324 -14.87 5.87 -3.18
C ALA A 324 -14.43 5.10 -1.91
N THR A 325 -14.90 3.86 -1.75
CA THR A 325 -14.59 3.03 -0.59
C THR A 325 -13.11 2.63 -0.56
N PHE A 326 -12.57 2.11 -1.64
CA PHE A 326 -11.25 1.47 -1.65
C PHE A 326 -10.09 2.40 -2.02
N LEU A 327 -10.34 3.45 -2.80
CA LEU A 327 -9.28 4.33 -3.29
C LEU A 327 -9.25 5.70 -2.61
N VAL A 328 -10.34 6.12 -1.96
CA VAL A 328 -10.46 7.47 -1.40
C VAL A 328 -10.60 7.43 0.12
N GLY A 329 -11.65 6.87 0.68
CA GLY A 329 -12.03 7.03 2.09
C GLY A 329 -10.94 6.66 3.08
N GLY A 330 -10.59 5.38 3.16
CA GLY A 330 -9.54 4.87 4.06
C GLY A 330 -8.15 5.44 3.76
N PRO A 331 -7.70 5.45 2.47
CA PRO A 331 -6.43 6.06 2.09
C PRO A 331 -6.28 7.53 2.48
N ALA A 332 -7.29 8.37 2.24
CA ALA A 332 -7.23 9.79 2.59
C ALA A 332 -7.14 10.00 4.12
N GLU A 333 -7.84 9.17 4.89
CA GLU A 333 -7.78 9.23 6.35
C GLU A 333 -6.40 8.79 6.86
N LEU A 334 -5.83 7.70 6.35
CA LEU A 334 -4.47 7.28 6.68
C LEU A 334 -3.46 8.41 6.41
N CYS A 335 -3.55 9.05 5.24
CA CYS A 335 -2.66 10.14 4.87
C CYS A 335 -2.82 11.33 5.82
N THR A 336 -4.04 11.68 6.22
CA THR A 336 -4.31 12.75 7.18
C THR A 336 -3.66 12.44 8.53
N MET A 337 -3.78 11.21 9.02
CA MET A 337 -3.18 10.80 10.29
C MET A 337 -1.65 10.80 10.25
N VAL A 338 -1.05 10.41 9.12
CA VAL A 338 0.40 10.20 8.99
C VAL A 338 1.14 11.48 8.53
N PHE A 339 0.57 12.24 7.60
CA PHE A 339 1.19 13.44 7.02
C PHE A 339 0.56 14.76 7.49
N GLY A 340 -0.54 14.72 8.25
CA GLY A 340 -1.25 15.91 8.72
C GLY A 340 -2.14 16.57 7.66
N GLN A 341 -2.19 16.05 6.44
CA GLN A 341 -3.00 16.52 5.32
C GLN A 341 -3.57 15.33 4.54
N PRO A 342 -4.81 15.40 4.04
CA PRO A 342 -5.38 14.34 3.22
C PRO A 342 -4.60 14.18 1.90
N SER A 343 -4.47 12.95 1.42
CA SER A 343 -4.06 12.59 0.06
C SER A 343 -5.04 11.52 -0.44
N GLY A 344 -5.06 11.24 -1.74
CA GLY A 344 -6.07 10.35 -2.31
C GLY A 344 -7.43 11.02 -2.52
N THR A 345 -7.50 12.34 -2.45
CA THR A 345 -8.67 13.18 -2.77
C THR A 345 -8.24 14.41 -3.57
N LEU A 346 -9.19 15.03 -4.30
CA LEU A 346 -8.98 16.29 -5.03
C LEU A 346 -9.54 17.50 -4.25
N ASP A 347 -9.81 17.38 -2.97
CA ASP A 347 -10.36 18.46 -2.18
C ASP A 347 -9.33 19.57 -1.94
N VAL A 348 -9.84 20.79 -1.76
CA VAL A 348 -9.00 21.93 -1.39
C VAL A 348 -8.36 21.68 -0.04
N GLY A 349 -7.06 21.93 0.08
CA GLY A 349 -6.23 21.65 1.26
C GLY A 349 -5.58 20.25 1.24
N ALA A 350 -5.95 19.39 0.29
CA ALA A 350 -5.29 18.10 0.14
C ALA A 350 -3.87 18.25 -0.45
N LEU A 351 -3.02 17.26 -0.16
CA LEU A 351 -1.71 17.14 -0.80
C LEU A 351 -1.88 17.04 -2.31
N ALA A 352 -1.05 17.76 -3.05
CA ALA A 352 -1.08 17.79 -4.52
C ALA A 352 -0.42 16.53 -5.10
N ASP A 353 -1.07 15.40 -4.87
CA ASP A 353 -0.76 14.11 -5.47
C ASP A 353 -1.84 13.81 -6.50
N LEU A 354 -1.51 13.90 -7.79
CA LEU A 354 -2.46 13.90 -8.90
C LEU A 354 -1.99 12.97 -10.02
N VAL A 355 -2.94 12.39 -10.73
CA VAL A 355 -2.68 11.57 -11.91
C VAL A 355 -3.57 12.04 -13.07
N VAL A 356 -2.95 12.29 -14.21
CA VAL A 356 -3.65 12.40 -15.49
C VAL A 356 -3.47 11.07 -16.22
N HIS A 357 -4.56 10.34 -16.39
CA HIS A 357 -4.54 9.06 -17.09
C HIS A 357 -4.52 9.26 -18.61
N ASP A 358 -3.79 8.42 -19.34
CA ASP A 358 -3.86 8.41 -20.81
C ASP A 358 -5.15 7.75 -21.30
N PHE A 359 -6.27 8.31 -20.84
CA PHE A 359 -7.61 7.80 -21.06
C PHE A 359 -8.62 8.96 -21.05
N VAL A 360 -9.44 9.01 -22.08
CA VAL A 360 -10.58 9.94 -22.20
C VAL A 360 -11.85 9.15 -21.90
N PRO A 361 -12.52 9.42 -20.77
CA PRO A 361 -13.75 8.72 -20.42
C PRO A 361 -14.90 9.12 -21.33
N PRO A 362 -15.86 8.20 -21.64
CA PRO A 362 -17.08 8.56 -22.35
C PRO A 362 -17.90 9.56 -21.53
N GLN A 363 -18.46 10.56 -22.19
CA GLN A 363 -19.22 11.63 -21.53
C GLN A 363 -20.59 11.19 -20.99
N GLU A 364 -21.19 10.16 -21.62
CA GLU A 364 -22.47 9.58 -21.23
C GLU A 364 -22.26 8.14 -20.75
N ALA A 365 -22.10 7.94 -19.46
CA ALA A 365 -21.89 6.59 -18.93
C ALA A 365 -22.90 6.24 -17.85
N GLY A 366 -23.97 5.55 -18.24
CA GLY A 366 -24.86 4.86 -17.30
C GLY A 366 -24.20 3.67 -16.56
N ASN A 367 -22.98 3.26 -16.96
CA ASN A 367 -22.18 2.20 -16.33
C ASN A 367 -20.70 2.62 -16.23
N PHE A 368 -20.45 3.75 -15.63
CA PHE A 368 -19.12 4.35 -15.57
C PHE A 368 -18.10 3.47 -14.83
N THR A 369 -18.47 2.89 -13.69
CA THR A 369 -17.53 2.14 -12.85
C THR A 369 -16.94 0.89 -13.52
N PRO A 370 -17.71 -0.07 -14.06
CA PRO A 370 -17.15 -1.23 -14.75
C PRO A 370 -16.31 -0.86 -15.97
N HIS A 371 -16.76 0.10 -16.77
CA HIS A 371 -16.03 0.57 -17.95
C HIS A 371 -14.69 1.20 -17.54
N LEU A 372 -14.70 2.05 -16.53
CA LEU A 372 -13.52 2.70 -15.98
C LEU A 372 -12.50 1.67 -15.48
N LEU A 373 -12.95 0.67 -14.71
CA LEU A 373 -12.10 -0.38 -14.18
C LEU A 373 -11.38 -1.17 -15.28
N MET A 374 -12.11 -1.56 -16.32
CA MET A 374 -11.54 -2.30 -17.44
C MET A 374 -10.52 -1.48 -18.23
N GLN A 375 -10.77 -0.18 -18.41
CA GLN A 375 -9.88 0.69 -19.17
C GLN A 375 -8.65 1.11 -18.35
N LEU A 376 -8.84 1.53 -17.11
CA LEU A 376 -7.74 2.01 -16.26
C LEU A 376 -6.75 0.90 -15.90
N SER A 377 -7.18 -0.36 -15.80
CA SER A 377 -6.26 -1.48 -15.58
C SER A 377 -5.26 -1.67 -16.74
N GLN A 378 -5.62 -1.22 -17.95
CA GLN A 378 -4.78 -1.29 -19.15
C GLN A 378 -3.99 0.01 -19.42
N THR A 379 -4.37 1.12 -18.76
CA THR A 379 -3.88 2.46 -19.09
C THR A 379 -2.68 2.85 -18.24
N ARG A 380 -1.74 3.61 -18.83
CA ARG A 380 -0.65 4.27 -18.10
C ARG A 380 -1.07 5.68 -17.67
N ALA A 381 -0.36 6.20 -16.66
CA ALA A 381 -0.43 7.61 -16.35
C ALA A 381 0.28 8.43 -17.44
N ALA A 382 -0.40 9.39 -18.02
CA ALA A 382 0.25 10.41 -18.85
C ALA A 382 1.10 11.34 -17.97
N TRP A 383 0.54 11.73 -16.81
CA TRP A 383 1.25 12.54 -15.82
C TRP A 383 0.98 12.00 -14.42
N THR A 384 2.04 11.93 -13.61
CA THR A 384 1.95 11.67 -12.17
C THR A 384 2.65 12.80 -11.44
N ILE A 385 1.91 13.47 -10.57
CA ILE A 385 2.37 14.59 -9.77
C ILE A 385 2.34 14.14 -8.31
N VAL A 386 3.44 14.32 -7.60
CA VAL A 386 3.56 13.97 -6.18
C VAL A 386 4.11 15.18 -5.44
N ASN A 387 3.45 15.56 -4.35
CA ASN A 387 3.86 16.73 -3.57
C ASN A 387 3.98 18.01 -4.42
N GLY A 388 3.10 18.17 -5.41
CA GLY A 388 3.11 19.30 -6.37
C GLY A 388 4.22 19.23 -7.41
N LYS A 389 5.02 18.16 -7.46
CA LYS A 389 6.13 17.99 -8.42
C LYS A 389 5.84 16.86 -9.40
N VAL A 390 6.22 17.05 -10.65
CA VAL A 390 6.05 16.07 -11.71
C VAL A 390 7.06 14.94 -11.53
N ALA A 391 6.58 13.71 -11.35
CA ALA A 391 7.38 12.49 -11.34
C ALA A 391 7.33 11.76 -12.70
N VAL A 392 6.15 11.76 -13.35
CA VAL A 392 5.93 11.19 -14.70
C VAL A 392 5.39 12.27 -15.62
N ARG A 393 5.95 12.38 -16.81
CA ARG A 393 5.52 13.27 -17.89
C ARG A 393 5.35 12.46 -19.17
N GLU A 394 4.17 12.55 -19.79
CA GLU A 394 3.84 11.85 -21.06
C GLU A 394 4.23 10.36 -21.02
N GLY A 395 3.90 9.70 -19.91
CA GLY A 395 4.19 8.27 -19.70
C GLY A 395 5.65 7.93 -19.43
N GLN A 396 6.51 8.92 -19.18
CA GLN A 396 7.94 8.72 -18.90
C GLN A 396 8.32 9.25 -17.51
N LEU A 397 9.12 8.49 -16.80
CA LEU A 397 9.74 8.94 -15.54
C LEU A 397 10.76 10.05 -15.81
N LEU A 398 10.72 11.11 -15.01
CA LEU A 398 11.67 12.22 -15.17
C LEU A 398 13.03 11.94 -14.51
N ALA A 399 13.04 11.19 -13.40
CA ALA A 399 14.27 10.99 -12.63
C ALA A 399 15.26 10.01 -13.29
N THR A 400 14.76 8.98 -13.96
CA THR A 400 15.59 7.92 -14.56
C THR A 400 14.78 7.20 -15.65
N PRO A 401 15.36 6.85 -16.81
CA PRO A 401 14.69 6.04 -17.81
C PRO A 401 14.22 4.70 -17.23
N HIS A 402 12.92 4.39 -17.41
CA HIS A 402 12.31 3.19 -16.85
C HIS A 402 13.03 1.89 -17.24
N LEU A 403 13.45 1.77 -18.52
CA LEU A 403 14.18 0.59 -19.00
C LEU A 403 15.52 0.37 -18.29
N ALA A 404 16.19 1.44 -17.85
CA ALA A 404 17.43 1.30 -17.06
C ALA A 404 17.14 0.65 -15.71
N LEU A 405 16.05 1.06 -15.04
CA LEU A 405 15.62 0.45 -13.77
C LEU A 405 15.21 -1.02 -13.95
N GLU A 406 14.53 -1.36 -15.05
CA GLU A 406 14.19 -2.75 -15.37
C GLU A 406 15.42 -3.62 -15.54
N HIS A 407 16.45 -3.14 -16.24
CA HIS A 407 17.69 -3.88 -16.44
C HIS A 407 18.46 -4.07 -15.12
N GLU A 408 18.56 -3.05 -14.28
CA GLU A 408 19.22 -3.16 -12.98
C GLU A 408 18.46 -4.12 -12.04
N ALA A 409 17.14 -4.07 -12.04
CA ALA A 409 16.32 -5.00 -11.25
C ALA A 409 16.47 -6.45 -11.75
N ALA A 410 16.49 -6.67 -13.07
CA ALA A 410 16.71 -8.00 -13.64
C ALA A 410 18.06 -8.59 -13.22
N LYS A 411 19.14 -7.80 -13.25
CA LYS A 411 20.47 -8.20 -12.75
C LYS A 411 20.43 -8.53 -11.26
N ALA A 412 19.73 -7.71 -10.46
CA ALA A 412 19.59 -7.93 -9.02
C ALA A 412 18.86 -9.25 -8.74
N VAL A 413 17.74 -9.51 -9.42
CA VAL A 413 16.98 -10.78 -9.31
C VAL A 413 17.87 -11.98 -9.66
N GLU A 414 18.58 -11.91 -10.79
CA GLU A 414 19.46 -12.98 -11.23
C GLU A 414 20.60 -13.24 -10.22
N ALA A 415 21.16 -12.19 -9.62
CA ALA A 415 22.21 -12.29 -8.62
C ALA A 415 21.72 -12.94 -7.33
N VAL A 416 20.51 -12.58 -6.86
CA VAL A 416 19.88 -13.21 -5.69
C VAL A 416 19.64 -14.70 -5.93
N TRP A 417 19.08 -15.05 -7.09
CA TRP A 417 18.80 -16.45 -7.45
C TRP A 417 20.07 -17.31 -7.61
N LYS A 418 21.15 -16.77 -8.13
CA LYS A 418 22.43 -17.50 -8.24
C LYS A 418 23.07 -17.83 -6.89
N ARG A 419 22.68 -17.12 -5.81
CA ARG A 419 23.10 -17.38 -4.44
C ARG A 419 22.12 -18.28 -3.67
N SER A 420 21.02 -18.66 -4.27
CA SER A 420 19.98 -19.55 -3.74
C SER A 420 20.28 -21.01 -4.10
#